data_7dcf4078771dd25585ceaba8c1c6d90b
#
_entry.id   7dcf4078771dd25585ceaba8c1c6d90b
#
_cell.length_a   1.000
_cell.length_b   1.000
_cell.length_c   1.000
_cell.angle_alpha   90.00
_cell.angle_beta   90.00
_cell.angle_gamma   90.00
#
_symmetry.space_group_name_H-M   'P 1'
#
loop_
_entity.id
_entity.type
_entity.pdbx_description
1 polymer ?
#
loop_
_entity_poly.entity_id
_entity_poly.type
_entity_poly.pdbx_seq_one_letter_code
_entity_poly.pdbx_strand_id
1 'polypeptide(L)'
;LAERIADGGYEPIHTCAINLSGATIGDDTFLDFLREVQPRYGIEPSSVCFEITETSAIANLVNATPFIQELKALGYRFSLDDFCAGMSSFVYLKHLPVDYLKIDGSFIKDMLEDPIDRAMVQVINQIGHVMGKRTVAEFVETQEILEVLREIGIDYAQGYGLARPQPFNRNFLRETHVAAVASDTTSGR
;
A
#
# COMPACT_ATOMS: atom_id res chain seq x y z
N LEU A 1 17.68 7.89 1.90
CA LEU A 1 17.57 6.75 0.99
C LEU A 1 18.35 6.99 -0.30
N ALA A 2 18.22 8.14 -0.93
CA ALA A 2 18.90 8.50 -2.16
C ALA A 2 20.44 8.56 -2.02
N GLU A 3 20.96 9.06 -0.89
CA GLU A 3 22.38 9.05 -0.61
C GLU A 3 22.97 7.63 -0.55
N ARG A 4 22.17 6.65 -0.12
CA ARG A 4 22.60 5.25 -0.09
C ARG A 4 22.57 4.56 -1.45
N ILE A 5 21.69 4.96 -2.34
CA ILE A 5 21.63 4.45 -3.72
C ILE A 5 22.81 5.00 -4.53
N ALA A 6 23.19 6.26 -4.33
CA ALA A 6 24.31 6.89 -5.01
C ALA A 6 25.68 6.26 -4.68
N ASP A 7 25.84 5.64 -3.52
CA ASP A 7 27.09 4.97 -3.08
C ASP A 7 27.37 3.62 -3.78
N GLY A 8 26.59 3.25 -4.78
CA GLY A 8 26.98 2.24 -5.78
C GLY A 8 27.06 0.79 -5.30
N GLY A 9 25.99 0.27 -4.75
CA GLY A 9 26.01 -1.16 -4.38
C GLY A 9 24.72 -1.78 -3.91
N TYR A 10 23.58 -1.12 -4.13
CA TYR A 10 22.28 -1.60 -3.67
C TYR A 10 21.33 -1.88 -4.81
N GLU A 11 20.57 -2.96 -4.68
CA GLU A 11 19.42 -3.19 -5.55
C GLU A 11 18.40 -2.07 -5.35
N PRO A 12 17.75 -1.59 -6.43
CA PRO A 12 16.74 -0.54 -6.31
C PRO A 12 15.59 -1.03 -5.45
N ILE A 13 15.15 -0.20 -4.49
CA ILE A 13 13.93 -0.45 -3.74
C ILE A 13 12.75 -0.34 -4.71
N HIS A 14 11.95 -1.40 -4.84
CA HIS A 14 10.79 -1.38 -5.71
C HIS A 14 9.70 -0.40 -5.23
N THR A 15 9.47 -0.33 -3.91
CA THR A 15 8.51 0.59 -3.32
C THR A 15 8.89 0.92 -1.88
N CYS A 16 8.88 2.20 -1.53
CA CYS A 16 9.03 2.70 -0.17
C CYS A 16 7.70 3.30 0.27
N ALA A 17 7.04 2.69 1.25
CA ALA A 17 5.81 3.20 1.82
C ALA A 17 6.12 4.28 2.88
N ILE A 18 5.39 5.41 2.84
CA ILE A 18 5.54 6.54 3.76
C ILE A 18 4.17 6.98 4.23
N ASN A 19 3.93 6.84 5.54
CA ASN A 19 2.69 7.32 6.15
C ASN A 19 2.59 8.85 6.11
N LEU A 20 1.45 9.36 5.65
CA LEU A 20 1.10 10.78 5.69
C LEU A 20 0.06 11.04 6.77
N SER A 21 0.30 12.07 7.57
CA SER A 21 -0.71 12.52 8.54
C SER A 21 -1.88 13.22 7.83
N GLY A 22 -3.06 13.18 8.44
CA GLY A 22 -4.22 13.92 7.93
C GLY A 22 -3.97 15.45 7.81
N ALA A 23 -3.04 16.00 8.60
CA ALA A 23 -2.66 17.41 8.53
C ALA A 23 -1.82 17.74 7.28
N THR A 24 -1.16 16.76 6.68
CA THR A 24 -0.37 16.93 5.46
C THR A 24 -1.25 16.92 4.20
N ILE A 25 -2.48 16.41 4.32
CA ILE A 25 -3.41 16.33 3.19
C ILE A 25 -3.90 17.75 2.83
N GLY A 26 -3.53 18.21 1.64
CA GLY A 26 -3.87 19.56 1.16
C GLY A 26 -2.91 20.65 1.63
N ASP A 27 -1.72 20.28 2.12
CA ASP A 27 -0.65 21.22 2.46
C ASP A 27 0.22 21.49 1.23
N ASP A 28 0.09 22.69 0.67
CA ASP A 28 0.86 23.12 -0.50
C ASP A 28 2.38 23.16 -0.22
N THR A 29 2.78 23.39 1.03
CA THR A 29 4.20 23.43 1.42
C THR A 29 4.84 22.04 1.30
N PHE A 30 4.08 20.98 1.50
CA PHE A 30 4.55 19.60 1.30
C PHE A 30 4.76 19.30 -0.19
N LEU A 31 3.88 19.78 -1.06
CA LEU A 31 4.03 19.64 -2.51
C LEU A 31 5.29 20.36 -3.01
N ASP A 32 5.53 21.58 -2.55
CA ASP A 32 6.72 22.35 -2.90
C ASP A 32 8.00 21.68 -2.41
N PHE A 33 7.97 21.16 -1.18
CA PHE A 33 9.07 20.35 -0.63
C PHE A 33 9.40 19.14 -1.53
N LEU A 34 8.40 18.39 -1.96
CA LEU A 34 8.63 17.22 -2.82
C LEU A 34 9.19 17.62 -4.19
N ARG A 35 8.71 18.73 -4.79
CA ARG A 35 9.22 19.26 -6.05
C ARG A 35 10.70 19.69 -5.96
N GLU A 36 11.13 20.16 -4.79
CA GLU A 36 12.53 20.51 -4.54
C GLU A 36 13.42 19.29 -4.30
N VAL A 37 12.94 18.37 -3.44
CA VAL A 37 13.75 17.24 -2.94
C VAL A 37 13.91 16.14 -4.00
N GLN A 38 12.86 15.83 -4.75
CA GLN A 38 12.87 14.74 -5.71
C GLN A 38 13.99 14.88 -6.76
N PRO A 39 14.16 16.02 -7.47
CA PRO A 39 15.25 16.14 -8.44
C PRO A 39 16.64 16.22 -7.78
N ARG A 40 16.73 16.77 -6.57
CA ARG A 40 17.99 16.89 -5.83
C ARG A 40 18.60 15.54 -5.47
N TYR A 41 17.78 14.56 -5.16
CA TYR A 41 18.25 13.23 -4.74
C TYR A 41 18.06 12.16 -5.81
N GLY A 42 17.50 12.49 -6.96
CA GLY A 42 17.27 11.53 -8.04
C GLY A 42 16.34 10.37 -7.68
N ILE A 43 15.38 10.62 -6.76
CA ILE A 43 14.42 9.59 -6.35
C ILE A 43 13.40 9.44 -7.47
N GLU A 44 13.20 8.19 -7.93
CA GLU A 44 12.12 7.88 -8.86
C GLU A 44 10.78 7.95 -8.12
N PRO A 45 9.85 8.87 -8.48
CA PRO A 45 8.59 9.02 -7.75
C PRO A 45 7.78 7.73 -7.67
N SER A 46 7.82 6.91 -8.71
CA SER A 46 7.12 5.62 -8.75
C SER A 46 7.63 4.59 -7.72
N SER A 47 8.81 4.82 -7.14
CA SER A 47 9.34 4.03 -6.04
C SER A 47 8.82 4.44 -4.67
N VAL A 48 8.04 5.52 -4.58
CA VAL A 48 7.46 6.02 -3.33
C VAL A 48 5.95 5.84 -3.36
N CYS A 49 5.41 5.22 -2.31
CA CYS A 49 3.97 5.09 -2.08
C CYS A 49 3.61 5.82 -0.78
N PHE A 50 2.77 6.84 -0.87
CA PHE A 50 2.24 7.51 0.31
C PHE A 50 1.04 6.73 0.85
N GLU A 51 1.04 6.48 2.15
CA GLU A 51 -0.06 5.79 2.85
C GLU A 51 -0.88 6.80 3.64
N ILE A 52 -2.18 6.81 3.44
CA ILE A 52 -3.15 7.63 4.17
C ILE A 52 -4.19 6.71 4.79
N THR A 53 -4.50 6.90 6.07
CA THR A 53 -5.54 6.11 6.71
C THR A 53 -6.92 6.46 6.13
N GLU A 54 -7.81 5.47 6.10
CA GLU A 54 -9.19 5.66 5.64
C GLU A 54 -9.87 6.81 6.38
N THR A 55 -9.74 6.86 7.70
CA THR A 55 -10.30 7.92 8.53
C THR A 55 -9.82 9.31 8.13
N SER A 56 -8.51 9.46 7.85
CA SER A 56 -7.94 10.74 7.41
C SER A 56 -8.42 11.13 6.02
N ALA A 57 -8.55 10.18 5.11
CA ALA A 57 -9.03 10.41 3.75
C ALA A 57 -10.50 10.85 3.74
N ILE A 58 -11.36 10.21 4.55
CA ILE A 58 -12.77 10.57 4.66
C ILE A 58 -12.95 11.94 5.30
N ALA A 59 -12.25 12.21 6.40
CA ALA A 59 -12.33 13.50 7.10
C ALA A 59 -11.93 14.70 6.21
N ASN A 60 -11.08 14.47 5.23
CA ASN A 60 -10.54 15.48 4.33
C ASN A 60 -10.86 15.23 2.84
N LEU A 61 -11.92 14.52 2.52
CA LEU A 61 -12.19 13.99 1.16
C LEU A 61 -12.12 15.06 0.07
N VAL A 62 -12.61 16.27 0.35
CA VAL A 62 -12.59 17.41 -0.60
C VAL A 62 -11.17 17.82 -0.95
N ASN A 63 -10.25 17.81 0.00
CA ASN A 63 -8.85 18.18 -0.20
C ASN A 63 -7.99 16.97 -0.62
N ALA A 64 -8.31 15.78 -0.14
CA ALA A 64 -7.55 14.57 -0.41
C ALA A 64 -7.53 14.21 -1.91
N THR A 65 -8.67 14.32 -2.59
CA THR A 65 -8.77 13.96 -3.99
C THR A 65 -7.84 14.79 -4.89
N PRO A 66 -7.88 16.15 -4.89
CA PRO A 66 -6.97 16.96 -5.70
C PRO A 66 -5.51 16.81 -5.27
N PHE A 67 -5.23 16.72 -3.97
CA PHE A 67 -3.88 16.51 -3.44
C PHE A 67 -3.26 15.20 -3.96
N ILE A 68 -4.00 14.08 -3.90
CA ILE A 68 -3.55 12.80 -4.43
C ILE A 68 -3.34 12.88 -5.95
N GLN A 69 -4.26 13.52 -6.68
CA GLN A 69 -4.14 13.67 -8.14
C GLN A 69 -2.88 14.44 -8.53
N GLU A 70 -2.55 15.50 -7.81
CA GLU A 70 -1.37 16.31 -8.07
C GLU A 70 -0.07 15.52 -7.82
N LEU A 71 0.03 14.80 -6.71
CA LEU A 71 1.18 13.95 -6.43
C LEU A 71 1.29 12.77 -7.40
N LYS A 72 0.17 12.20 -7.82
CA LYS A 72 0.16 11.17 -8.87
C LYS A 72 0.61 11.71 -10.23
N ALA A 73 0.30 12.95 -10.55
CA ALA A 73 0.80 13.61 -11.77
C ALA A 73 2.34 13.79 -11.74
N LEU A 74 2.94 13.85 -10.56
CA LEU A 74 4.40 13.82 -10.36
C LEU A 74 4.98 12.38 -10.40
N GLY A 75 4.13 11.35 -10.47
CA GLY A 75 4.54 9.94 -10.54
C GLY A 75 4.50 9.16 -9.22
N TYR A 76 4.13 9.78 -8.11
CA TYR A 76 3.98 9.12 -6.82
C TYR A 76 2.79 8.16 -6.80
N ARG A 77 2.86 7.13 -5.94
CA ARG A 77 1.77 6.19 -5.69
C ARG A 77 1.09 6.46 -4.35
N PHE A 78 -0.16 6.00 -4.23
CA PHE A 78 -0.94 6.13 -3.01
C PHE A 78 -1.57 4.82 -2.59
N SER A 79 -1.58 4.60 -1.27
CA SER A 79 -2.27 3.51 -0.61
C SER A 79 -3.29 4.05 0.40
N LEU A 80 -4.47 3.45 0.43
CA LEU A 80 -5.45 3.68 1.49
C LEU A 80 -5.25 2.62 2.56
N ASP A 81 -4.90 3.07 3.77
CA ASP A 81 -4.56 2.24 4.91
C ASP A 81 -5.75 2.01 5.85
N ASP A 82 -5.72 0.95 6.65
CA ASP A 82 -6.76 0.54 7.59
C ASP A 82 -8.15 0.43 6.94
N PHE A 83 -8.22 -0.07 5.70
CA PHE A 83 -9.46 -0.06 4.94
C PHE A 83 -10.49 -1.01 5.55
N CYS A 84 -11.71 -0.50 5.77
CA CYS A 84 -12.84 -1.16 6.44
C CYS A 84 -12.66 -1.42 7.95
N ALA A 85 -11.64 -0.86 8.63
CA ALA A 85 -11.54 -0.93 10.09
C ALA A 85 -12.73 -0.27 10.83
N GLY A 86 -13.52 0.55 10.13
CA GLY A 86 -14.71 1.23 10.64
C GLY A 86 -15.96 0.95 9.80
N MET A 87 -17.07 1.65 10.12
CA MET A 87 -18.30 1.58 9.31
C MET A 87 -18.17 2.42 8.04
N SER A 88 -17.43 1.91 7.06
CA SER A 88 -17.11 2.63 5.84
C SER A 88 -18.11 2.37 4.73
N SER A 89 -18.47 3.41 4.01
CA SER A 89 -19.21 3.31 2.76
C SER A 89 -18.23 3.26 1.59
N PHE A 90 -18.29 2.24 0.75
CA PHE A 90 -17.46 2.13 -0.46
C PHE A 90 -17.68 3.26 -1.49
N VAL A 91 -18.69 4.12 -1.27
CA VAL A 91 -19.05 5.18 -2.24
C VAL A 91 -17.93 6.20 -2.42
N TYR A 92 -17.26 6.61 -1.35
CA TYR A 92 -16.17 7.59 -1.45
C TYR A 92 -14.94 7.04 -2.19
N LEU A 93 -14.73 5.72 -2.16
CA LEU A 93 -13.59 5.07 -2.81
C LEU A 93 -13.56 5.28 -4.32
N LYS A 94 -14.72 5.52 -4.95
CA LYS A 94 -14.81 5.88 -6.37
C LYS A 94 -14.11 7.20 -6.69
N HIS A 95 -14.01 8.08 -5.71
CA HIS A 95 -13.45 9.43 -5.89
C HIS A 95 -11.99 9.54 -5.43
N LEU A 96 -11.50 8.53 -4.67
CA LEU A 96 -10.12 8.51 -4.24
C LEU A 96 -9.24 7.81 -5.27
N PRO A 97 -8.30 8.53 -5.91
CA PRO A 97 -7.45 7.98 -6.95
C PRO A 97 -6.22 7.23 -6.39
N VAL A 98 -6.42 6.42 -5.34
CA VAL A 98 -5.36 5.57 -4.76
C VAL A 98 -5.07 4.35 -5.64
N ASP A 99 -3.85 3.84 -5.57
CA ASP A 99 -3.39 2.67 -6.34
C ASP A 99 -3.60 1.38 -5.57
N TYR A 100 -3.50 1.44 -4.24
CA TYR A 100 -3.57 0.28 -3.35
C TYR A 100 -4.64 0.46 -2.27
N LEU A 101 -5.24 -0.66 -1.88
CA LEU A 101 -6.11 -0.80 -0.71
C LEU A 101 -5.45 -1.77 0.26
N LYS A 102 -5.11 -1.32 1.46
CA LYS A 102 -4.59 -2.18 2.52
C LYS A 102 -5.75 -2.65 3.38
N ILE A 103 -5.97 -3.95 3.38
CA ILE A 103 -7.05 -4.59 4.13
C ILE A 103 -6.61 -4.68 5.59
N ASP A 104 -7.41 -4.09 6.48
CA ASP A 104 -7.11 -4.05 7.91
C ASP A 104 -6.88 -5.45 8.49
N GLY A 105 -5.89 -5.54 9.37
CA GLY A 105 -5.46 -6.78 9.98
C GLY A 105 -6.52 -7.46 10.84
N SER A 106 -7.57 -6.76 11.29
CA SER A 106 -8.66 -7.37 12.04
C SER A 106 -9.41 -8.44 11.24
N PHE A 107 -9.54 -8.26 9.92
CA PHE A 107 -10.14 -9.26 9.05
C PHE A 107 -9.18 -10.39 8.66
N ILE A 108 -7.88 -10.11 8.68
CA ILE A 108 -6.86 -11.08 8.23
C ILE A 108 -6.54 -12.10 9.32
N LYS A 109 -6.47 -11.66 10.58
CA LYS A 109 -6.04 -12.50 11.72
C LYS A 109 -6.93 -13.71 11.92
N ASP A 110 -8.24 -13.50 11.86
CA ASP A 110 -9.23 -14.50 12.23
C ASP A 110 -9.90 -15.17 11.02
N MET A 111 -9.48 -14.84 9.79
CA MET A 111 -10.12 -15.30 8.55
C MET A 111 -10.12 -16.82 8.32
N LEU A 112 -9.26 -17.56 9.00
CA LEU A 112 -9.25 -19.03 8.94
C LEU A 112 -10.37 -19.65 9.76
N GLU A 113 -10.79 -18.99 10.84
CA GLU A 113 -11.78 -19.46 11.79
C GLU A 113 -13.12 -18.73 11.64
N ASP A 114 -13.12 -17.45 11.24
CA ASP A 114 -14.32 -16.66 11.02
C ASP A 114 -14.66 -16.55 9.52
N PRO A 115 -15.77 -17.19 9.09
CA PRO A 115 -16.22 -17.12 7.70
C PRO A 115 -16.68 -15.72 7.29
N ILE A 116 -17.06 -14.85 8.24
CA ILE A 116 -17.45 -13.45 7.95
C ILE A 116 -16.21 -12.65 7.57
N ASP A 117 -15.13 -12.75 8.34
CA ASP A 117 -13.88 -12.07 8.03
C ASP A 117 -13.32 -12.53 6.69
N ARG A 118 -13.33 -13.84 6.42
CA ARG A 118 -12.94 -14.37 5.11
C ARG A 118 -13.79 -13.81 3.97
N ALA A 119 -15.10 -13.73 4.15
CA ALA A 119 -16.01 -13.14 3.16
C ALA A 119 -15.74 -11.65 2.96
N MET A 120 -15.44 -10.89 4.04
CA MET A 120 -15.07 -9.49 3.95
C MET A 120 -13.80 -9.28 3.14
N VAL A 121 -12.75 -10.07 3.39
CA VAL A 121 -11.50 -10.03 2.60
C VAL A 121 -11.78 -10.28 1.12
N GLN A 122 -12.60 -11.27 0.78
CA GLN A 122 -13.00 -11.58 -0.61
C GLN A 122 -13.74 -10.40 -1.27
N VAL A 123 -14.71 -9.81 -0.56
CA VAL A 123 -15.52 -8.69 -1.08
C VAL A 123 -14.64 -7.45 -1.28
N ILE A 124 -13.76 -7.13 -0.32
CA ILE A 124 -12.83 -5.99 -0.44
C ILE A 124 -11.91 -6.18 -1.65
N ASN A 125 -11.34 -7.38 -1.81
CA ASN A 125 -10.50 -7.70 -2.95
C ASN A 125 -11.23 -7.51 -4.28
N GLN A 126 -12.42 -8.08 -4.40
CA GLN A 126 -13.23 -7.97 -5.61
C GLN A 126 -13.57 -6.51 -5.95
N ILE A 127 -14.00 -5.72 -4.96
CA ILE A 127 -14.30 -4.30 -5.15
C ILE A 127 -13.04 -3.53 -5.56
N GLY A 128 -11.92 -3.78 -4.90
CA GLY A 128 -10.62 -3.18 -5.25
C GLY A 128 -10.28 -3.41 -6.72
N HIS A 129 -10.33 -4.65 -7.17
CA HIS A 129 -10.01 -5.03 -8.55
C HIS A 129 -10.99 -4.43 -9.57
N VAL A 130 -12.30 -4.41 -9.29
CA VAL A 130 -13.30 -3.75 -10.15
C VAL A 130 -13.03 -2.25 -10.29
N MET A 131 -12.46 -1.62 -9.26
CA MET A 131 -12.06 -0.20 -9.28
C MET A 131 -10.64 0.02 -9.84
N GLY A 132 -9.96 -1.02 -10.35
CA GLY A 132 -8.61 -0.93 -10.90
C GLY A 132 -7.53 -0.70 -9.85
N LYS A 133 -7.79 -1.04 -8.59
CA LYS A 133 -6.85 -0.93 -7.47
C LYS A 133 -6.26 -2.31 -7.15
N ARG A 134 -5.07 -2.32 -6.60
CA ARG A 134 -4.44 -3.54 -6.06
C ARG A 134 -4.69 -3.64 -4.56
N THR A 135 -4.75 -4.85 -4.05
CA THR A 135 -5.02 -5.11 -2.65
C THR A 135 -3.78 -5.59 -1.90
N VAL A 136 -3.66 -5.18 -0.66
CA VAL A 136 -2.57 -5.56 0.25
C VAL A 136 -3.20 -6.11 1.53
N ALA A 137 -2.91 -7.35 1.89
CA ALA A 137 -3.33 -7.91 3.17
C ALA A 137 -2.30 -7.56 4.24
N GLU A 138 -2.76 -7.06 5.38
CA GLU A 138 -1.92 -6.72 6.51
C GLU A 138 -1.93 -7.81 7.59
N PHE A 139 -0.94 -7.77 8.51
CA PHE A 139 -0.84 -8.70 9.65
C PHE A 139 -0.87 -10.18 9.24
N VAL A 140 -0.29 -10.54 8.12
CA VAL A 140 -0.13 -11.95 7.71
C VAL A 140 0.92 -12.59 8.61
N GLU A 141 0.48 -13.42 9.55
CA GLU A 141 1.34 -14.00 10.57
C GLU A 141 1.70 -15.47 10.31
N THR A 142 0.89 -16.18 9.50
CA THR A 142 1.09 -17.61 9.24
C THR A 142 1.08 -17.95 7.74
N GLN A 143 1.66 -19.10 7.43
CA GLN A 143 1.68 -19.61 6.05
C GLN A 143 0.28 -20.01 5.58
N GLU A 144 -0.55 -20.52 6.46
CA GLU A 144 -1.92 -20.93 6.16
C GLU A 144 -2.77 -19.73 5.74
N ILE A 145 -2.64 -18.58 6.42
CA ILE A 145 -3.28 -17.32 6.00
C ILE A 145 -2.79 -16.92 4.60
N LEU A 146 -1.49 -16.98 4.36
CA LEU A 146 -0.91 -16.61 3.07
C LEU A 146 -1.44 -17.50 1.92
N GLU A 147 -1.63 -18.79 2.16
CA GLU A 147 -2.21 -19.71 1.17
C GLU A 147 -3.65 -19.34 0.84
N VAL A 148 -4.47 -19.05 1.83
CA VAL A 148 -5.86 -18.60 1.61
C VAL A 148 -5.92 -17.24 0.88
N LEU A 149 -5.02 -16.30 1.21
CA LEU A 149 -4.95 -15.02 0.50
C LEU A 149 -4.56 -15.21 -0.98
N ARG A 150 -3.70 -16.16 -1.30
CA ARG A 150 -3.39 -16.54 -2.69
C ARG A 150 -4.60 -17.11 -3.41
N GLU A 151 -5.37 -17.99 -2.77
CA GLU A 151 -6.61 -18.53 -3.33
C GLU A 151 -7.65 -17.44 -3.61
N ILE A 152 -7.75 -16.43 -2.73
CA ILE A 152 -8.63 -15.26 -2.90
C ILE A 152 -8.14 -14.35 -4.04
N GLY A 153 -6.85 -14.38 -4.36
CA GLY A 153 -6.24 -13.55 -5.39
C GLY A 153 -5.85 -12.15 -4.89
N ILE A 154 -5.44 -12.03 -3.61
CA ILE A 154 -4.86 -10.80 -3.06
C ILE A 154 -3.52 -10.53 -3.76
N ASP A 155 -3.26 -9.27 -4.14
CA ASP A 155 -2.06 -8.92 -4.91
C ASP A 155 -0.79 -8.92 -4.06
N TYR A 156 -0.87 -8.41 -2.82
CA TYR A 156 0.29 -8.27 -1.92
C TYR A 156 -0.08 -8.65 -0.50
N ALA A 157 0.94 -9.01 0.27
CA ALA A 157 0.80 -9.32 1.69
C ALA A 157 1.96 -8.72 2.48
N GLN A 158 1.68 -8.26 3.70
CA GLN A 158 2.68 -7.84 4.67
C GLN A 158 2.34 -8.36 6.07
N GLY A 159 3.35 -8.72 6.84
CA GLY A 159 3.18 -9.20 8.22
C GLY A 159 4.37 -10.00 8.73
N TYR A 160 4.33 -10.36 9.99
CA TYR A 160 5.44 -11.04 10.66
C TYR A 160 5.67 -12.48 10.18
N GLY A 161 4.69 -13.09 9.55
CA GLY A 161 4.86 -14.37 8.87
C GLY A 161 5.71 -14.29 7.60
N LEU A 162 5.87 -13.11 7.03
CA LEU A 162 6.70 -12.85 5.85
C LEU A 162 8.05 -12.24 6.24
N ALA A 163 8.02 -11.12 6.96
CA ALA A 163 9.21 -10.44 7.44
C ALA A 163 8.90 -9.57 8.67
N ARG A 164 9.84 -9.50 9.61
CA ARG A 164 9.77 -8.57 10.74
C ARG A 164 10.46 -7.25 10.39
N PRO A 165 10.00 -6.12 10.95
CA PRO A 165 10.71 -4.85 10.82
C PRO A 165 12.17 -4.99 11.23
N GLN A 166 13.06 -4.45 10.42
CA GLN A 166 14.49 -4.46 10.68
C GLN A 166 15.07 -3.05 10.64
N PRO A 167 16.19 -2.77 11.34
CA PRO A 167 16.87 -1.50 11.23
C PRO A 167 17.23 -1.20 9.77
N PHE A 168 16.93 0.02 9.34
CA PHE A 168 17.26 0.47 7.98
C PHE A 168 18.78 0.62 7.82
N ASN A 169 19.46 -0.45 7.40
CA ASN A 169 20.90 -0.52 7.20
C ASN A 169 21.23 -1.13 5.82
N ARG A 170 22.52 -1.31 5.52
CA ARG A 170 22.99 -1.86 4.24
C ARG A 170 22.45 -3.26 3.93
N ASN A 171 22.18 -4.09 4.93
CA ASN A 171 21.67 -5.45 4.76
C ASN A 171 20.16 -5.45 4.50
N PHE A 172 19.42 -4.49 5.05
CA PHE A 172 17.99 -4.34 4.88
C PHE A 172 17.59 -4.31 3.39
N LEU A 173 18.35 -3.62 2.54
CA LEU A 173 18.07 -3.49 1.11
C LEU A 173 18.25 -4.80 0.31
N ARG A 174 18.88 -5.82 0.91
CA ARG A 174 19.09 -7.13 0.30
C ARG A 174 18.02 -8.17 0.69
N GLU A 175 17.28 -7.92 1.77
CA GLU A 175 16.43 -8.92 2.42
C GLU A 175 14.94 -8.52 2.50
N THR A 176 14.56 -7.31 2.06
CA THR A 176 13.16 -6.86 2.14
C THR A 176 12.29 -7.49 1.07
N HIS A 177 11.42 -8.36 1.50
CA HIS A 177 10.40 -8.96 0.67
C HIS A 177 9.00 -8.46 1.07
N VAL A 178 8.43 -7.57 0.28
CA VAL A 178 6.99 -7.58 0.08
C VAL A 178 6.75 -8.70 -0.94
N ALA A 179 6.29 -9.83 -0.47
CA ALA A 179 6.01 -10.94 -1.37
C ALA A 179 4.79 -10.61 -2.22
N ALA A 180 4.98 -10.54 -3.53
CA ALA A 180 3.86 -10.55 -4.46
C ALA A 180 3.14 -11.90 -4.33
N VAL A 181 1.85 -11.88 -4.11
CA VAL A 181 1.00 -13.06 -3.97
C VAL A 181 0.54 -13.57 -5.35
N ALA A 182 1.11 -13.02 -6.43
CA ALA A 182 0.72 -13.31 -7.79
C ALA A 182 0.58 -14.82 -8.05
N SER A 183 -0.61 -15.22 -8.46
CA SER A 183 -0.86 -16.52 -9.05
C SER A 183 -0.05 -16.62 -10.35
N ASP A 184 0.84 -17.61 -10.45
CA ASP A 184 1.40 -18.07 -11.72
C ASP A 184 0.27 -18.58 -12.62
N THR A 185 -0.39 -17.69 -13.32
CA THR A 185 -1.17 -18.04 -14.49
C THR A 185 -0.26 -18.02 -15.71
N THR A 186 0.70 -18.93 -15.76
CA THR A 186 1.24 -19.40 -17.05
C THR A 186 0.18 -20.27 -17.70
N SER A 187 -0.77 -19.66 -18.35
CA SER A 187 -1.59 -20.32 -19.33
C SER A 187 -0.77 -20.48 -20.60
N GLY A 188 -0.26 -21.67 -20.79
CA GLY A 188 0.17 -22.12 -22.10
C GLY A 188 -1.03 -22.33 -23.02
N ARG A 189 -0.89 -21.87 -24.21
CA ARG A 189 -1.48 -22.11 -25.52
C ARG A 189 -2.21 -20.95 -26.12
#